data_983022cf47b0467f4a90008a105d50be
#
_entry.id   983022cf47b0467f4a90008a105d50be
#
_cell.length_a   1.000
_cell.length_b   1.000
_cell.length_c   1.000
_cell.angle_alpha   90.00
_cell.angle_beta   90.00
_cell.angle_gamma   90.00
#
_symmetry.space_group_name_H-M   'P 1'
#
loop_
_entity.id
_entity.type
_entity.pdbx_description
1 polymer ?
#
loop_
_entity_poly.entity_id
_entity_poly.type
_entity_poly.pdbx_seq_one_letter_code
_entity_poly.pdbx_strand_id
1 'polypeptide(L)'
;MTDKWHVMIVDDELDLLESVAWLLETEGFRVSLHDDPRRAVAAICDGVTPDLVMLDYRMPWLNGSQTLKQMRECGLTAPAVLVSAMASVAAESSAAGFDESLSKPFEFDQMVRLMRRLLPGARPPGAGMA
;
A
#
# COMPACT_ATOMS: atom_id res chain seq x y z
N MET A 1 7.13 -19.16 9.82
CA MET A 1 6.06 -18.14 9.77
C MET A 1 6.59 -16.80 10.22
N THR A 2 6.17 -15.75 9.57
CA THR A 2 6.64 -14.43 9.91
C THR A 2 5.52 -13.65 10.60
N ASP A 3 5.85 -13.01 11.73
CA ASP A 3 4.95 -12.13 12.46
C ASP A 3 5.09 -10.67 12.01
N LYS A 4 5.67 -10.45 10.85
CA LYS A 4 5.84 -9.12 10.27
C LYS A 4 4.60 -8.69 9.52
N TRP A 5 4.26 -7.40 9.65
CA TRP A 5 3.22 -6.79 8.83
C TRP A 5 3.62 -6.84 7.36
N HIS A 6 2.70 -7.25 6.50
CA HIS A 6 2.91 -7.32 5.05
C HIS A 6 2.33 -6.06 4.39
N VAL A 7 3.20 -5.29 3.75
CA VAL A 7 2.83 -4.07 3.03
C VAL A 7 2.99 -4.32 1.53
N MET A 8 1.95 -4.05 0.77
CA MET A 8 2.01 -4.10 -0.69
C MET A 8 2.11 -2.67 -1.22
N ILE A 9 3.12 -2.40 -2.04
CA ILE A 9 3.34 -1.07 -2.64
C ILE A 9 3.17 -1.18 -4.14
N VAL A 10 2.33 -0.31 -4.71
CA VAL A 10 2.08 -0.26 -6.15
C VAL A 10 2.44 1.12 -6.66
N ASP A 11 3.44 1.19 -7.52
CA ASP A 11 3.97 2.42 -8.07
C ASP A 11 4.73 2.05 -9.35
N ASP A 12 4.61 2.84 -10.42
CA ASP A 12 5.28 2.53 -11.68
C ASP A 12 6.75 2.93 -11.72
N GLU A 13 7.25 3.60 -10.67
CA GLU A 13 8.68 3.98 -10.55
C GLU A 13 9.46 2.94 -9.75
N LEU A 14 9.88 1.88 -10.42
CA LEU A 14 10.48 0.70 -9.79
C LEU A 14 11.76 0.99 -8.99
N ASP A 15 12.66 1.85 -9.50
CA ASP A 15 13.92 2.15 -8.84
C ASP A 15 13.70 2.78 -7.46
N LEU A 16 12.72 3.67 -7.35
CA LEU A 16 12.35 4.27 -6.08
C LEU A 16 11.76 3.24 -5.13
N LEU A 17 10.96 2.33 -5.66
CA LEU A 17 10.30 1.28 -4.87
C LEU A 17 11.30 0.33 -4.20
N GLU A 18 12.35 -0.06 -4.91
CA GLU A 18 13.34 -0.99 -4.37
C GLU A 18 14.03 -0.42 -3.14
N SER A 19 14.39 0.86 -3.18
CA SER A 19 15.00 1.55 -2.04
C SER A 19 14.05 1.64 -0.86
N VAL A 20 12.80 2.00 -1.12
CA VAL A 20 11.76 2.09 -0.08
C VAL A 20 11.52 0.72 0.55
N ALA A 21 11.44 -0.32 -0.28
CA ALA A 21 11.22 -1.69 0.21
C ALA A 21 12.36 -2.13 1.13
N TRP A 22 13.60 -1.88 0.72
CA TRP A 22 14.75 -2.25 1.54
C TRP A 22 14.72 -1.56 2.90
N LEU A 23 14.42 -0.25 2.92
CA LEU A 23 14.31 0.50 4.17
C LEU A 23 13.18 -0.02 5.06
N LEU A 24 12.03 -0.34 4.48
CA LEU A 24 10.90 -0.89 5.23
C LEU A 24 11.23 -2.27 5.81
N GLU A 25 11.95 -3.09 5.08
CA GLU A 25 12.37 -4.39 5.58
C GLU A 25 13.30 -4.25 6.78
N THR A 26 14.18 -3.22 6.80
CA THR A 26 15.01 -2.95 7.97
C THR A 26 14.20 -2.50 9.18
N GLU A 27 13.00 -1.94 8.96
CA GLU A 27 12.07 -1.54 10.02
C GLU A 27 11.16 -2.70 10.48
N GLY A 28 11.33 -3.88 9.92
CA GLY A 28 10.59 -5.06 10.33
C GLY A 28 9.32 -5.35 9.53
N PHE A 29 9.14 -4.72 8.37
CA PHE A 29 8.01 -5.02 7.48
C PHE A 29 8.40 -6.05 6.44
N ARG A 30 7.42 -6.83 5.98
CA ARG A 30 7.54 -7.64 4.79
C ARG A 30 6.91 -6.85 3.64
N VAL A 31 7.58 -6.74 2.51
CA VAL A 31 7.15 -5.85 1.42
C VAL A 31 6.98 -6.62 0.13
N SER A 32 5.86 -6.37 -0.56
CA SER A 32 5.63 -6.79 -1.94
C SER A 32 5.58 -5.56 -2.82
N LEU A 33 6.23 -5.61 -3.98
CA LEU A 33 6.28 -4.50 -4.92
C LEU A 33 5.59 -4.88 -6.23
N HIS A 34 4.79 -3.97 -6.75
CA HIS A 34 4.20 -4.10 -8.09
C HIS A 34 4.36 -2.79 -8.84
N ASP A 35 4.94 -2.86 -10.03
CA ASP A 35 5.08 -1.70 -10.92
C ASP A 35 3.92 -1.60 -11.93
N ASP A 36 3.01 -2.56 -11.90
CA ASP A 36 1.83 -2.59 -12.75
C ASP A 36 0.59 -2.82 -11.88
N PRO A 37 -0.35 -1.86 -11.85
CA PRO A 37 -1.54 -1.98 -10.99
C PRO A 37 -2.41 -3.19 -11.34
N ARG A 38 -2.40 -3.63 -12.60
CA ARG A 38 -3.18 -4.80 -13.01
C ARG A 38 -2.66 -6.08 -12.37
N ARG A 39 -1.33 -6.19 -12.22
CA ARG A 39 -0.71 -7.34 -11.54
C ARG A 39 -0.98 -7.32 -10.05
N ALA A 40 -0.98 -6.12 -9.46
CA ALA A 40 -1.32 -5.97 -8.05
C ALA A 40 -2.76 -6.41 -7.78
N VAL A 41 -3.70 -5.99 -8.62
CA VAL A 41 -5.10 -6.42 -8.51
C VAL A 41 -5.20 -7.94 -8.67
N ALA A 42 -4.52 -8.51 -9.67
CA ALA A 42 -4.53 -9.96 -9.90
C ALA A 42 -4.03 -10.72 -8.67
N ALA A 43 -2.98 -10.23 -8.01
CA ALA A 43 -2.47 -10.86 -6.80
C ALA A 43 -3.53 -10.89 -5.69
N ILE A 44 -4.27 -9.80 -5.48
CA ILE A 44 -5.35 -9.75 -4.50
C ILE A 44 -6.45 -10.74 -4.87
N CYS A 45 -6.85 -10.75 -6.14
CA CYS A 45 -7.90 -11.68 -6.61
C CYS A 45 -7.46 -13.14 -6.49
N ASP A 46 -6.17 -13.41 -6.56
CA ASP A 46 -5.59 -14.75 -6.41
C ASP A 46 -5.38 -15.16 -4.94
N GLY A 47 -5.74 -14.31 -4.00
CA GLY A 47 -5.72 -14.66 -2.58
C GLY A 47 -4.59 -14.06 -1.75
N VAL A 48 -3.77 -13.17 -2.31
CA VAL A 48 -2.76 -12.45 -1.52
C VAL A 48 -3.48 -11.47 -0.59
N THR A 49 -3.13 -11.51 0.69
CA THR A 49 -3.80 -10.71 1.72
C THR A 49 -2.79 -9.81 2.45
N PRO A 50 -2.41 -8.68 1.85
CA PRO A 50 -1.54 -7.74 2.56
C PRO A 50 -2.27 -7.12 3.74
N ASP A 51 -1.50 -6.66 4.72
CA ASP A 51 -2.04 -5.97 5.90
C ASP A 51 -2.23 -4.48 5.64
N LEU A 52 -1.57 -3.94 4.62
CA LEU A 52 -1.70 -2.55 4.20
C LEU A 52 -1.30 -2.45 2.73
N VAL A 53 -2.00 -1.61 1.97
CA VAL A 53 -1.61 -1.30 0.58
C VAL A 53 -1.30 0.18 0.45
N MET A 54 -0.23 0.49 -0.28
CA MET A 54 0.14 1.84 -0.66
C MET A 54 0.07 1.94 -2.17
N LEU A 55 -0.77 2.84 -2.67
CA LEU A 55 -1.05 2.96 -4.10
C LEU A 55 -0.68 4.35 -4.58
N ASP A 56 0.18 4.43 -5.61
CA ASP A 56 0.41 5.69 -6.30
C ASP A 56 -0.85 6.05 -7.08
N TYR A 57 -1.18 7.34 -7.14
CA TYR A 57 -2.38 7.78 -7.85
C TYR A 57 -2.21 7.66 -9.36
N ARG A 58 -1.11 8.18 -9.89
CA ARG A 58 -0.88 8.21 -11.34
C ARG A 58 -0.03 7.05 -11.79
N MET A 59 -0.69 6.09 -12.45
CA MET A 59 -0.06 4.92 -13.02
C MET A 59 -0.68 4.65 -14.39
N PRO A 60 0.05 4.02 -15.33
CA PRO A 60 -0.55 3.53 -16.56
C PRO A 60 -1.68 2.54 -16.27
N TRP A 61 -2.66 2.47 -17.14
CA TRP A 61 -3.82 1.55 -17.15
C TRP A 61 -4.86 1.83 -16.07
N LEU A 62 -4.47 1.89 -14.80
CA LEU A 62 -5.38 2.15 -13.69
C LEU A 62 -4.75 3.19 -12.77
N ASN A 63 -5.50 4.21 -12.38
CA ASN A 63 -5.04 5.12 -11.33
C ASN A 63 -5.23 4.48 -9.95
N GLY A 64 -4.74 5.15 -8.90
CA GLY A 64 -4.82 4.60 -7.54
C GLY A 64 -6.24 4.29 -7.09
N SER A 65 -7.20 5.16 -7.40
CA SER A 65 -8.60 4.96 -7.02
C SER A 65 -9.21 3.77 -7.73
N GLN A 66 -8.95 3.63 -9.02
CA GLN A 66 -9.44 2.48 -9.80
C GLN A 66 -8.83 1.18 -9.31
N THR A 67 -7.54 1.22 -8.99
CA THR A 67 -6.82 0.05 -8.46
C THR A 67 -7.44 -0.40 -7.13
N LEU A 68 -7.66 0.52 -6.19
CA LEU A 68 -8.26 0.19 -4.91
C LEU A 68 -9.66 -0.38 -5.08
N LYS A 69 -10.46 0.22 -5.95
CA LYS A 69 -11.83 -0.27 -6.20
C LYS A 69 -11.81 -1.72 -6.63
N GLN A 70 -10.95 -2.08 -7.59
CA GLN A 70 -10.85 -3.46 -8.06
C GLN A 70 -10.32 -4.40 -6.98
N MET A 71 -9.37 -3.96 -6.17
CA MET A 71 -8.89 -4.76 -5.04
C MET A 71 -9.99 -5.03 -4.02
N ARG A 72 -10.81 -3.99 -3.71
CA ARG A 72 -11.95 -4.15 -2.78
C ARG A 72 -12.98 -5.13 -3.34
N GLU A 73 -13.24 -5.08 -4.63
CA GLU A 73 -14.15 -6.02 -5.30
C GLU A 73 -13.65 -7.46 -5.22
N CYS A 74 -12.33 -7.65 -5.15
CA CYS A 74 -11.72 -8.97 -4.94
C CYS A 74 -11.61 -9.37 -3.46
N GLY A 75 -12.09 -8.54 -2.55
CA GLY A 75 -12.14 -8.89 -1.13
C GLY A 75 -11.08 -8.26 -0.24
N LEU A 76 -10.29 -7.33 -0.75
CA LEU A 76 -9.30 -6.65 0.09
C LEU A 76 -9.99 -5.87 1.21
N THR A 77 -9.58 -6.10 2.46
CA THR A 77 -10.10 -5.39 3.64
C THR A 77 -9.06 -4.53 4.33
N ALA A 78 -7.79 -4.65 3.92
CA ALA A 78 -6.68 -3.93 4.54
C ALA A 78 -6.82 -2.41 4.37
N PRO A 79 -6.24 -1.61 5.29
CA PRO A 79 -6.17 -0.18 5.10
C PRO A 79 -5.36 0.18 3.87
N ALA A 80 -5.74 1.28 3.22
CA ALA A 80 -5.14 1.75 1.98
C ALA A 80 -4.64 3.17 2.12
N VAL A 81 -3.42 3.41 1.65
CA VAL A 81 -2.77 4.72 1.63
C VAL A 81 -2.61 5.16 0.18
N LEU A 82 -3.08 6.37 -0.12
CA LEU A 82 -2.88 6.96 -1.43
C LEU A 82 -1.62 7.81 -1.42
N VAL A 83 -0.74 7.61 -2.38
CA VAL A 83 0.50 8.37 -2.52
C VAL A 83 0.43 9.19 -3.80
N SER A 84 0.66 10.50 -3.71
CA SER A 84 0.59 11.36 -4.89
C SER A 84 1.30 12.69 -4.67
N ALA A 85 1.74 13.29 -5.79
CA ALA A 85 2.30 14.65 -5.81
C ALA A 85 1.21 15.74 -5.81
N MET A 86 -0.06 15.37 -5.93
CA MET A 86 -1.15 16.34 -6.10
C MET A 86 -1.78 16.71 -4.76
N ALA A 87 -1.79 18.00 -4.46
CA ALA A 87 -2.35 18.53 -3.20
C ALA A 87 -3.85 18.23 -3.03
N SER A 88 -4.61 18.15 -4.14
CA SER A 88 -6.05 17.90 -4.09
C SER A 88 -6.42 16.45 -3.80
N VAL A 89 -5.46 15.55 -3.79
CA VAL A 89 -5.70 14.12 -3.67
C VAL A 89 -6.21 13.73 -2.28
N ALA A 90 -5.89 14.50 -1.24
CA ALA A 90 -6.38 14.21 0.10
C ALA A 90 -7.92 14.17 0.16
N ALA A 91 -8.60 15.06 -0.56
CA ALA A 91 -10.06 15.06 -0.64
C ALA A 91 -10.58 13.88 -1.46
N GLU A 92 -9.90 13.58 -2.56
CA GLU A 92 -10.25 12.45 -3.43
C GLU A 92 -10.03 11.11 -2.72
N SER A 93 -8.96 10.99 -1.92
CA SER A 93 -8.66 9.74 -1.23
C SER A 93 -9.77 9.35 -0.25
N SER A 94 -10.34 10.32 0.46
CA SER A 94 -11.45 10.08 1.37
C SER A 94 -12.69 9.56 0.63
N ALA A 95 -13.02 10.19 -0.49
CA ALA A 95 -14.16 9.80 -1.32
C ALA A 95 -13.95 8.44 -1.99
N ALA A 96 -12.70 8.09 -2.29
CA ALA A 96 -12.35 6.83 -2.95
C ALA A 96 -12.15 5.67 -1.98
N GLY A 97 -12.30 5.88 -0.68
CA GLY A 97 -12.16 4.83 0.33
C GLY A 97 -10.75 4.59 0.82
N PHE A 98 -9.85 5.53 0.61
CA PHE A 98 -8.52 5.49 1.22
C PHE A 98 -8.57 5.93 2.68
N ASP A 99 -7.78 5.29 3.52
CA ASP A 99 -7.71 5.60 4.94
C ASP A 99 -6.79 6.77 5.24
N GLU A 100 -5.74 6.93 4.45
CA GLU A 100 -4.75 7.98 4.60
C GLU A 100 -4.20 8.38 3.23
N SER A 101 -3.57 9.55 3.18
CA SER A 101 -2.84 9.99 2.00
C SER A 101 -1.46 10.50 2.37
N LEU A 102 -0.51 10.36 1.45
CA LEU A 102 0.87 10.78 1.62
C LEU A 102 1.31 11.54 0.39
N SER A 103 1.73 12.79 0.56
CA SER A 103 2.13 13.65 -0.57
C SER A 103 3.61 13.47 -0.90
N LYS A 104 3.91 13.33 -2.19
CA LYS A 104 5.29 13.30 -2.69
C LYS A 104 5.81 14.73 -2.86
N PRO A 105 7.07 15.03 -2.57
CA PRO A 105 8.02 14.13 -1.92
C PRO A 105 7.73 13.98 -0.43
N PHE A 106 7.99 12.80 0.11
CA PHE A 106 7.83 12.55 1.54
C PHE A 106 9.15 11.99 2.10
N GLU A 107 9.35 12.18 3.41
CA GLU A 107 10.47 11.56 4.09
C GLU A 107 10.11 10.16 4.53
N PHE A 108 11.10 9.28 4.57
CA PHE A 108 10.90 7.89 4.96
C PHE A 108 10.26 7.77 6.34
N ASP A 109 10.72 8.58 7.31
CA ASP A 109 10.17 8.58 8.67
C ASP A 109 8.68 8.95 8.69
N GLN A 110 8.27 9.86 7.83
CA GLN A 110 6.87 10.26 7.69
C GLN A 110 6.02 9.07 7.24
N MET A 111 6.49 8.34 6.26
CA MET A 111 5.82 7.14 5.75
C MET A 111 5.72 6.07 6.83
N VAL A 112 6.82 5.79 7.54
CA VAL A 112 6.84 4.77 8.58
C VAL A 112 5.88 5.14 9.72
N ARG A 113 5.85 6.39 10.15
CA ARG A 113 4.93 6.83 11.20
C ARG A 113 3.47 6.64 10.78
N LEU A 114 3.14 6.95 9.53
CA LEU A 114 1.80 6.76 9.00
C LEU A 114 1.43 5.29 8.99
N MET A 115 2.34 4.44 8.53
CA MET A 115 2.10 2.99 8.50
C MET A 115 1.91 2.43 9.90
N ARG A 116 2.69 2.88 10.89
CA ARG A 116 2.56 2.41 12.27
C ARG A 116 1.27 2.87 12.94
N ARG A 117 0.68 3.97 12.48
CA ARG A 117 -0.66 4.35 12.95
C ARG A 117 -1.73 3.38 12.46
N LEU A 118 -1.57 2.89 11.23
CA LEU A 118 -2.52 1.96 10.63
C LEU A 118 -2.24 0.50 11.05
N LEU A 119 -0.99 0.20 11.42
CA LEU A 119 -0.54 -1.14 11.82
C LEU A 119 0.16 -1.05 13.17
N PRO A 120 -0.57 -0.79 14.27
CA PRO A 120 0.06 -0.55 15.57
C PRO A 120 0.66 -1.81 16.18
N GLY A 121 1.89 -1.68 16.69
CA GLY A 121 2.57 -2.75 17.40
C GLY A 121 3.04 -3.89 16.50
N ALA A 122 3.27 -5.04 17.10
CA ALA A 122 3.65 -6.25 16.38
C ALA A 122 2.43 -6.90 15.74
N ARG A 123 2.62 -7.55 14.60
CA ARG A 123 1.55 -8.28 13.94
C ARG A 123 1.10 -9.44 14.82
N PRO A 124 -0.20 -9.55 15.15
CA PRO A 124 -0.68 -10.64 16.00
C PRO A 124 -0.47 -11.99 15.31
N PRO A 125 -0.18 -13.07 16.08
CA PRO A 125 -0.08 -14.41 15.52
C PRO A 125 -1.39 -14.80 14.80
N GLY A 126 -1.27 -15.32 13.58
CA GLY A 126 -2.42 -15.74 12.80
C GLY A 126 -3.12 -14.61 12.04
N ALA A 127 -2.72 -13.35 12.21
CA ALA A 127 -3.30 -12.24 11.44
C ALA A 127 -3.03 -12.45 9.95
N GLY A 128 -4.02 -12.17 9.10
CA GLY A 128 -3.93 -12.38 7.66
C GLY A 128 -4.18 -13.81 7.22
N MET A 129 -4.44 -14.72 8.12
CA MET A 129 -4.85 -16.08 7.79
C MET A 129 -6.38 -16.13 7.64
N ALA A 130 -6.80 -16.62 6.52
CA ALA A 130 -8.22 -16.74 6.23
C ALA A 130 -8.84 -17.93 7.00
#